data_f80837113a6644ce449780d1bb81c8f9
#
_entry.id   f80837113a6644ce449780d1bb81c8f9
#
_cell.length_a   1.000
_cell.length_b   1.000
_cell.length_c   1.000
_cell.angle_alpha   90.00
_cell.angle_beta   90.00
_cell.angle_gamma   90.00
#
_symmetry.space_group_name_H-M   'P 1'
#
loop_
_entity.id
_entity.type
_entity.pdbx_description
1 polymer ?
#
loop_
_entity_poly.entity_id
_entity_poly.type
_entity_poly.pdbx_seq_one_letter_code
_entity_poly.pdbx_strand_id
1 'polypeptide(L)'
;MELRPYQIEANKHIQEEWENGNNKTLLVLPTGLGKTVTFSDLTKTLVSKGERVLIMAHRGELLDQAADKPFKVTGLKTAVEKADDTAENSFYRVTVGSVQTLMREKRLKRFKRDHYDTIIVDEAHHIMASSYQSVLDYFSSAKVLGVTATADRTDKKNLGQYFDSLAYEYSLPDAIRNGYLSPMKALTIPLKIDLSGVSMTAGDFKASEVGSALDPYLYQIADEMVKYCSNRKTVIFLPLVATSKKFRDILNEKGFKAAEVNGESKDRAEILADFDAGKYNVLCNSMLLTEGWDSPEVDCVIMLRPTKSRPLYVQCIGRGLRLAEGKEDCLILDFLWHTERHELVHPANLIAKDDEIAAKMTEKMAELDEEEQPALFDLEEIAEVAESEVVQDRENSLAEKLAEMKKRKRKLVDPLQFEMSIQSEDLMNYAPSFGWEMAPASDKQVAALEKFGIFPEEIENAGKATVLLDKLNKRKMAGLTTPKQIRFLEGRGFQHVGTWNFDSARKLIDRIAGNGWRIPADIVPSEYRGE
;
A
#
# COMPACT_ATOMS: atom_id res chain seq x y z
N MET A 1 23.08 -9.35 -11.00
CA MET A 1 21.67 -9.63 -10.63
C MET A 1 20.81 -9.01 -11.72
N GLU A 2 19.92 -9.78 -12.31
CA GLU A 2 19.00 -9.27 -13.32
C GLU A 2 17.79 -8.65 -12.64
N LEU A 3 17.33 -7.49 -13.14
CA LEU A 3 16.14 -6.85 -12.68
C LEU A 3 14.89 -7.60 -13.14
N ARG A 4 13.88 -7.63 -12.30
CA ARG A 4 12.54 -8.11 -12.67
C ARG A 4 11.84 -7.09 -13.58
N PRO A 5 10.88 -7.51 -14.43
CA PRO A 5 10.22 -6.62 -15.39
C PRO A 5 9.65 -5.35 -14.75
N TYR A 6 8.94 -5.47 -13.62
CA TYR A 6 8.38 -4.31 -12.92
C TYR A 6 9.44 -3.34 -12.35
N GLN A 7 10.64 -3.83 -12.02
CA GLN A 7 11.73 -2.97 -11.55
C GLN A 7 12.33 -2.13 -12.70
N ILE A 8 12.40 -2.72 -13.89
CA ILE A 8 12.82 -2.03 -15.12
C ILE A 8 11.79 -0.95 -15.46
N GLU A 9 10.52 -1.30 -15.42
CA GLU A 9 9.40 -0.39 -15.69
C GLU A 9 9.37 0.76 -14.68
N ALA A 10 9.51 0.48 -13.38
CA ALA A 10 9.61 1.49 -12.34
C ALA A 10 10.74 2.49 -12.59
N ASN A 11 11.95 2.00 -12.91
CA ASN A 11 13.09 2.88 -13.19
C ASN A 11 12.89 3.73 -14.45
N LYS A 12 12.17 3.20 -15.45
CA LYS A 12 11.80 3.95 -16.65
C LYS A 12 10.82 5.08 -16.32
N HIS A 13 9.73 4.78 -15.60
CA HIS A 13 8.72 5.77 -15.23
C HIS A 13 9.29 6.87 -14.33
N ILE A 14 10.19 6.53 -13.38
CA ILE A 14 10.86 7.55 -12.56
C ILE A 14 11.64 8.54 -13.45
N GLN A 15 12.36 8.06 -14.45
CA GLN A 15 13.13 8.93 -15.35
C GLN A 15 12.20 9.77 -16.23
N GLU A 16 11.11 9.20 -16.74
CA GLU A 16 10.08 9.90 -17.51
C GLU A 16 9.43 11.03 -16.68
N GLU A 17 9.12 10.79 -15.39
CA GLU A 17 8.58 11.83 -14.51
C GLU A 17 9.56 13.00 -14.36
N TRP A 18 10.84 12.72 -14.15
CA TRP A 18 11.86 13.77 -14.06
C TRP A 18 12.07 14.53 -15.39
N GLU A 19 11.99 13.85 -16.53
CA GLU A 19 12.04 14.48 -17.87
C GLU A 19 10.83 15.38 -18.11
N ASN A 20 9.67 15.03 -17.57
CA ASN A 20 8.44 15.84 -17.62
C ASN A 20 8.45 17.03 -16.65
N GLY A 21 9.51 17.18 -15.83
CA GLY A 21 9.67 18.29 -14.90
C GLY A 21 9.15 18.03 -13.48
N ASN A 22 8.64 16.83 -13.19
CA ASN A 22 8.22 16.41 -11.86
C ASN A 22 9.45 15.99 -11.04
N ASN A 23 10.12 16.96 -10.44
CA ASN A 23 11.40 16.72 -9.76
C ASN A 23 11.30 15.91 -8.46
N LYS A 24 10.13 15.83 -7.87
CA LYS A 24 9.87 15.08 -6.63
C LYS A 24 8.86 13.98 -6.94
N THR A 25 9.32 12.74 -7.06
CA THR A 25 8.45 11.62 -7.42
C THR A 25 8.52 10.46 -6.44
N LEU A 26 7.46 9.67 -6.38
CA LEU A 26 7.28 8.58 -5.43
C LEU A 26 7.31 7.23 -6.15
N LEU A 27 7.98 6.26 -5.55
CA LEU A 27 7.96 4.84 -5.91
C LEU A 27 7.32 4.04 -4.78
N VAL A 28 6.27 3.28 -5.08
CA VAL A 28 5.59 2.40 -4.12
C VAL A 28 5.79 0.94 -4.53
N LEU A 29 6.56 0.21 -3.74
CA LEU A 29 6.79 -1.23 -3.91
C LEU A 29 6.63 -1.94 -2.56
N PRO A 30 5.77 -2.97 -2.44
CA PRO A 30 5.64 -3.77 -1.24
C PRO A 30 6.95 -4.29 -0.68
N THR A 31 6.97 -4.58 0.63
CA THR A 31 8.12 -5.24 1.27
C THR A 31 8.39 -6.59 0.60
N GLY A 32 9.66 -6.87 0.30
CA GLY A 32 10.06 -8.11 -0.40
C GLY A 32 10.21 -7.97 -1.91
N LEU A 33 9.71 -6.89 -2.54
CA LEU A 33 9.84 -6.66 -3.99
C LEU A 33 11.18 -6.02 -4.41
N GLY A 34 12.12 -5.87 -3.50
CA GLY A 34 13.47 -5.41 -3.86
C GLY A 34 13.57 -3.91 -4.15
N LYS A 35 12.89 -3.06 -3.36
CA LYS A 35 13.03 -1.60 -3.39
C LYS A 35 14.49 -1.16 -3.54
N THR A 36 15.37 -1.70 -2.67
CA THR A 36 16.79 -1.38 -2.67
C THR A 36 17.48 -1.75 -3.98
N VAL A 37 17.11 -2.88 -4.60
CA VAL A 37 17.65 -3.31 -5.90
C VAL A 37 17.22 -2.33 -6.99
N THR A 38 15.95 -1.94 -7.01
CA THR A 38 15.38 -1.01 -7.98
C THR A 38 16.10 0.34 -7.95
N PHE A 39 16.15 0.99 -6.78
CA PHE A 39 16.81 2.30 -6.70
C PHE A 39 18.33 2.22 -6.80
N SER A 40 18.97 1.09 -6.47
CA SER A 40 20.42 0.91 -6.70
C SER A 40 20.76 0.87 -8.18
N ASP A 41 19.97 0.18 -8.99
CA ASP A 41 20.15 0.16 -10.45
C ASP A 41 19.89 1.54 -11.07
N LEU A 42 18.85 2.24 -10.62
CA LEU A 42 18.64 3.64 -10.98
C LEU A 42 19.87 4.49 -10.63
N THR A 43 20.41 4.34 -9.42
CA THR A 43 21.62 5.04 -8.96
C THR A 43 22.80 4.77 -9.89
N LYS A 44 22.98 3.52 -10.36
CA LYS A 44 24.03 3.19 -11.32
C LYS A 44 23.86 3.97 -12.63
N THR A 45 22.64 4.05 -13.13
CA THR A 45 22.31 4.83 -14.33
C THR A 45 22.62 6.31 -14.15
N LEU A 46 22.21 6.92 -13.00
CA LEU A 46 22.46 8.32 -12.69
C LEU A 46 23.96 8.63 -12.57
N VAL A 47 24.70 7.78 -11.86
CA VAL A 47 26.17 7.92 -11.73
C VAL A 47 26.86 7.82 -13.09
N SER A 48 26.41 6.96 -13.99
CA SER A 48 26.94 6.87 -15.36
C SER A 48 26.73 8.16 -16.17
N LYS A 49 25.66 8.91 -15.86
CA LYS A 49 25.37 10.25 -16.43
C LYS A 49 26.18 11.37 -15.73
N GLY A 50 26.98 11.03 -14.71
CA GLY A 50 27.83 11.97 -13.97
C GLY A 50 27.20 12.57 -12.71
N GLU A 51 26.01 12.15 -12.32
CA GLU A 51 25.28 12.64 -11.15
C GLU A 51 25.92 12.17 -9.82
N ARG A 52 25.74 12.98 -8.78
CA ARG A 52 26.01 12.64 -7.38
C ARG A 52 24.70 12.31 -6.69
N VAL A 53 24.62 11.15 -6.06
CA VAL A 53 23.40 10.63 -5.44
C VAL A 53 23.57 10.51 -3.93
N LEU A 54 22.62 11.08 -3.17
CA LEU A 54 22.47 10.87 -1.74
C LEU A 54 21.34 9.88 -1.48
N ILE A 55 21.63 8.78 -0.81
CA ILE A 55 20.63 7.84 -0.31
C ILE A 55 20.43 8.09 1.17
N MET A 56 19.24 8.52 1.58
CA MET A 56 18.88 8.82 2.96
C MET A 56 18.15 7.64 3.59
N ALA A 57 18.67 7.17 4.74
CA ALA A 57 18.07 6.11 5.54
C ALA A 57 17.80 6.57 6.97
N HIS A 58 16.72 5.99 7.58
CA HIS A 58 16.25 6.42 8.89
C HIS A 58 17.15 5.94 10.05
N ARG A 59 17.56 4.67 10.07
CA ARG A 59 18.28 4.05 11.20
C ARG A 59 19.72 3.69 10.85
N GLY A 60 20.62 3.90 11.83
CA GLY A 60 22.06 3.67 11.67
C GLY A 60 22.46 2.23 11.31
N GLU A 61 21.72 1.24 11.74
CA GLU A 61 21.98 -0.18 11.44
C GLU A 61 21.63 -0.53 9.99
N LEU A 62 20.63 0.16 9.43
CA LEU A 62 20.28 0.04 8.01
C LEU A 62 21.31 0.66 7.08
N LEU A 63 22.09 1.63 7.59
CA LEU A 63 23.10 2.32 6.79
C LEU A 63 24.25 1.41 6.38
N ASP A 64 24.70 0.50 7.26
CA ASP A 64 25.77 -0.42 6.92
C ASP A 64 25.27 -1.41 5.83
N GLN A 65 24.04 -1.90 5.96
CA GLN A 65 23.40 -2.72 4.94
C GLN A 65 23.03 -1.90 3.69
N ALA A 66 22.61 -0.64 3.86
CA ALA A 66 22.29 0.26 2.76
C ALA A 66 23.54 0.72 2.00
N ALA A 67 24.71 0.72 2.63
CA ALA A 67 25.99 0.95 1.93
C ALA A 67 26.47 -0.31 1.19
N ASP A 68 26.28 -1.48 1.77
CA ASP A 68 26.69 -2.76 1.18
C ASP A 68 25.80 -3.23 0.02
N LYS A 69 24.48 -3.04 0.14
CA LYS A 69 23.51 -3.49 -0.88
C LYS A 69 23.70 -2.82 -2.25
N PRO A 70 23.77 -1.47 -2.36
CA PRO A 70 24.10 -0.80 -3.62
C PRO A 70 25.39 -1.28 -4.24
N PHE A 71 26.44 -1.48 -3.41
CA PHE A 71 27.70 -2.02 -3.89
C PHE A 71 27.55 -3.45 -4.44
N LYS A 72 26.87 -4.35 -3.72
CA LYS A 72 26.64 -5.73 -4.18
C LYS A 72 25.82 -5.79 -5.45
N VAL A 73 24.87 -4.87 -5.64
CA VAL A 73 23.98 -4.83 -6.81
C VAL A 73 24.67 -4.19 -8.02
N THR A 74 25.39 -3.09 -7.80
CA THR A 74 25.86 -2.21 -8.87
C THR A 74 27.39 -2.21 -9.08
N GLY A 75 28.15 -2.66 -8.08
CA GLY A 75 29.61 -2.54 -8.05
C GLY A 75 30.10 -1.12 -7.70
N LEU A 76 29.20 -0.16 -7.42
CA LEU A 76 29.55 1.21 -7.08
C LEU A 76 29.99 1.31 -5.61
N LYS A 77 31.16 1.89 -5.38
CA LYS A 77 31.59 2.23 -4.02
C LYS A 77 30.81 3.44 -3.49
N THR A 78 30.45 3.38 -2.22
CA THR A 78 29.67 4.41 -1.52
C THR A 78 30.49 5.08 -0.43
N ALA A 79 30.25 6.37 -0.21
CA ALA A 79 30.69 7.07 1.00
C ALA A 79 29.58 6.94 2.06
N VAL A 80 29.96 6.97 3.32
CA VAL A 80 29.01 6.89 4.45
C VAL A 80 29.08 8.20 5.24
N GLU A 81 27.89 8.79 5.50
CA GLU A 81 27.72 9.96 6.37
C GLU A 81 26.91 9.55 7.61
N LYS A 82 27.60 9.06 8.64
CA LYS A 82 26.97 8.47 9.85
C LYS A 82 27.83 8.68 11.06
N ALA A 83 27.27 9.19 12.15
CA ALA A 83 27.95 9.42 13.41
C ALA A 83 29.31 10.14 13.22
N ASP A 84 30.44 9.45 13.35
CA ASP A 84 31.79 10.00 13.18
C ASP A 84 32.29 9.90 11.74
N ASP A 85 31.68 9.03 10.91
CA ASP A 85 32.03 8.89 9.50
C ASP A 85 31.55 10.11 8.70
N THR A 86 32.35 10.55 7.74
CA THR A 86 31.97 11.67 6.86
C THR A 86 32.28 11.38 5.40
N ALA A 87 31.32 11.77 4.55
CA ALA A 87 31.46 11.77 3.11
C ALA A 87 32.08 13.07 2.57
N GLU A 88 32.41 14.03 3.42
CA GLU A 88 33.06 15.28 3.04
C GLU A 88 34.35 14.96 2.27
N ASN A 89 34.54 15.59 1.11
CA ASN A 89 35.70 15.37 0.22
C ASN A 89 35.81 13.93 -0.35
N SER A 90 34.77 13.13 -0.28
CA SER A 90 34.77 11.80 -0.90
C SER A 90 34.80 11.89 -2.44
N PHE A 91 35.60 11.04 -3.06
CA PHE A 91 35.62 10.86 -4.52
C PHE A 91 34.42 10.02 -5.01
N TYR A 92 33.74 9.32 -4.11
CA TYR A 92 32.58 8.50 -4.48
C TYR A 92 31.38 9.37 -4.82
N ARG A 93 30.67 9.02 -5.88
CA ARG A 93 29.49 9.74 -6.34
C ARG A 93 28.21 9.36 -5.59
N VAL A 94 28.23 8.28 -4.85
CA VAL A 94 27.12 7.81 -4.04
C VAL A 94 27.46 7.99 -2.58
N THR A 95 26.60 8.69 -1.86
CA THR A 95 26.65 8.83 -0.39
C THR A 95 25.46 8.16 0.23
N VAL A 96 25.67 7.32 1.24
CA VAL A 96 24.60 6.79 2.10
C VAL A 96 24.65 7.54 3.42
N GLY A 97 23.59 8.28 3.72
CA GLY A 97 23.54 9.21 4.84
C GLY A 97 22.44 8.92 5.85
N SER A 98 22.78 9.01 7.15
CA SER A 98 21.79 9.02 8.23
C SER A 98 21.11 10.38 8.32
N VAL A 99 19.78 10.38 8.33
CA VAL A 99 19.00 11.61 8.54
C VAL A 99 19.39 12.28 9.87
N GLN A 100 19.56 11.49 10.95
CA GLN A 100 19.94 12.01 12.28
C GLN A 100 21.34 12.69 12.28
N THR A 101 22.21 12.28 11.38
CA THR A 101 23.53 12.92 11.21
C THR A 101 23.43 14.15 10.32
N LEU A 102 22.78 14.00 9.17
CA LEU A 102 22.65 15.08 8.17
C LEU A 102 21.82 16.26 8.66
N MET A 103 20.75 16.04 9.46
CA MET A 103 19.91 17.13 9.98
C MET A 103 20.68 18.13 10.87
N ARG A 104 21.89 17.79 11.33
CA ARG A 104 22.72 18.68 12.12
C ARG A 104 23.32 19.76 11.23
N GLU A 105 23.00 21.02 11.48
CA GLU A 105 23.43 22.18 10.67
C GLU A 105 24.92 22.20 10.37
N LYS A 106 25.76 21.84 11.37
CA LYS A 106 27.23 21.76 11.21
C LYS A 106 27.66 20.70 10.19
N ARG A 107 26.86 19.63 10.03
CA ARG A 107 27.11 18.55 9.05
C ARG A 107 26.67 18.99 7.67
N LEU A 108 25.45 19.54 7.53
CA LEU A 108 24.92 20.03 6.25
C LEU A 108 25.87 21.07 5.64
N LYS A 109 26.34 22.04 6.44
CA LYS A 109 27.24 23.12 5.97
C LYS A 109 28.61 22.66 5.46
N ARG A 110 28.97 21.40 5.63
CA ARG A 110 30.18 20.82 5.02
C ARG A 110 30.03 20.57 3.53
N PHE A 111 28.79 20.41 3.08
CA PHE A 111 28.47 20.18 1.69
C PHE A 111 27.95 21.46 1.05
N LYS A 112 28.28 21.67 -0.24
CA LYS A 112 27.62 22.73 -1.02
C LYS A 112 26.15 22.41 -1.20
N ARG A 113 25.29 23.42 -1.37
CA ARG A 113 23.85 23.26 -1.56
C ARG A 113 23.50 22.47 -2.83
N ASP A 114 24.34 22.52 -3.83
CA ASP A 114 24.28 21.84 -5.12
C ASP A 114 25.17 20.58 -5.19
N HIS A 115 25.59 20.04 -4.03
CA HIS A 115 26.51 18.92 -3.98
C HIS A 115 25.92 17.62 -4.54
N TYR A 116 24.62 17.40 -4.35
CA TYR A 116 23.90 16.23 -4.84
C TYR A 116 22.90 16.65 -5.92
N ASP A 117 22.90 15.90 -7.04
CA ASP A 117 21.96 16.06 -8.14
C ASP A 117 20.64 15.33 -7.88
N THR A 118 20.72 14.21 -7.16
CA THR A 118 19.56 13.36 -6.82
C THR A 118 19.62 12.90 -5.38
N ILE A 119 18.49 12.93 -4.69
CA ILE A 119 18.31 12.39 -3.34
C ILE A 119 17.28 11.26 -3.38
N ILE A 120 17.63 10.09 -2.88
CA ILE A 120 16.74 8.95 -2.71
C ILE A 120 16.40 8.82 -1.22
N VAL A 121 15.13 8.88 -0.88
CA VAL A 121 14.64 8.76 0.50
C VAL A 121 14.01 7.38 0.66
N ASP A 122 14.71 6.47 1.33
CA ASP A 122 14.15 5.18 1.71
C ASP A 122 13.19 5.34 2.89
N GLU A 123 12.12 4.55 2.92
CA GLU A 123 11.00 4.67 3.84
C GLU A 123 10.39 6.10 3.84
N ALA A 124 10.01 6.55 2.64
CA ALA A 124 9.55 7.92 2.37
C ALA A 124 8.31 8.35 3.17
N HIS A 125 7.60 7.42 3.83
CA HIS A 125 6.51 7.76 4.75
C HIS A 125 6.98 8.64 5.94
N HIS A 126 8.29 8.70 6.22
CA HIS A 126 8.86 9.62 7.20
C HIS A 126 9.21 11.01 6.67
N ILE A 127 9.03 11.28 5.37
CA ILE A 127 9.54 12.48 4.70
C ILE A 127 9.00 13.79 5.29
N MET A 128 7.79 13.77 5.85
CA MET A 128 7.16 14.94 6.46
C MET A 128 7.77 15.34 7.81
N ALA A 129 8.63 14.52 8.40
CA ALA A 129 9.31 14.85 9.64
C ALA A 129 10.31 16.00 9.41
N SER A 130 10.40 16.93 10.35
CA SER A 130 11.26 18.11 10.26
C SER A 130 12.74 17.80 10.01
N SER A 131 13.19 16.63 10.47
CA SER A 131 14.55 16.14 10.23
C SER A 131 14.84 15.86 8.74
N TYR A 132 13.87 15.29 8.01
CA TYR A 132 13.99 15.08 6.58
C TYR A 132 13.88 16.40 5.83
N GLN A 133 12.87 17.22 6.17
CA GLN A 133 12.64 18.50 5.52
C GLN A 133 13.87 19.40 5.61
N SER A 134 14.56 19.45 6.76
CA SER A 134 15.78 20.25 6.92
C SER A 134 16.90 19.88 5.94
N VAL A 135 17.04 18.57 5.62
CA VAL A 135 18.06 18.10 4.66
C VAL A 135 17.63 18.40 3.24
N LEU A 136 16.36 18.15 2.91
CA LEU A 136 15.81 18.35 1.58
C LEU A 136 15.75 19.82 1.18
N ASP A 137 15.42 20.72 2.12
CA ASP A 137 15.44 22.16 1.91
C ASP A 137 16.86 22.69 1.70
N TYR A 138 17.85 22.09 2.37
CA TYR A 138 19.25 22.45 2.16
C TYR A 138 19.73 22.13 0.75
N PHE A 139 19.37 20.95 0.22
CA PHE A 139 19.71 20.50 -1.14
C PHE A 139 18.54 20.71 -2.12
N SER A 140 17.88 21.86 -2.05
CA SER A 140 16.62 22.14 -2.75
C SER A 140 16.68 22.07 -4.28
N SER A 141 17.88 22.06 -4.87
CA SER A 141 18.09 21.88 -6.32
C SER A 141 18.10 20.43 -6.78
N ALA A 142 18.21 19.48 -5.83
CA ALA A 142 18.27 18.04 -6.16
C ALA A 142 16.90 17.49 -6.55
N LYS A 143 16.89 16.56 -7.51
CA LYS A 143 15.72 15.70 -7.74
C LYS A 143 15.51 14.77 -6.55
N VAL A 144 14.27 14.47 -6.21
CA VAL A 144 13.95 13.61 -5.05
C VAL A 144 13.13 12.41 -5.49
N LEU A 145 13.62 11.22 -5.16
CA LEU A 145 12.87 9.98 -5.25
C LEU A 145 12.51 9.52 -3.85
N GLY A 146 11.23 9.49 -3.51
CA GLY A 146 10.74 8.79 -2.34
C GLY A 146 10.49 7.33 -2.66
N VAL A 147 10.88 6.43 -1.75
CA VAL A 147 10.62 4.99 -1.89
C VAL A 147 9.93 4.50 -0.63
N THR A 148 8.78 3.84 -0.77
CA THR A 148 8.01 3.31 0.37
C THR A 148 7.40 1.95 0.05
N ALA A 149 7.08 1.19 1.11
CA ALA A 149 6.38 -0.09 0.98
C ALA A 149 4.87 0.07 0.82
N THR A 150 4.32 1.13 1.35
CA THR A 150 2.89 1.42 1.38
C THR A 150 2.65 2.88 1.04
N ALA A 151 1.56 3.12 0.35
CA ALA A 151 0.99 4.44 0.18
C ALA A 151 -0.53 4.29 0.22
N ASP A 152 -1.11 4.09 1.41
CA ASP A 152 -2.56 4.12 1.59
C ASP A 152 -3.12 5.54 1.39
N ARG A 153 -4.46 5.70 1.46
CA ARG A 153 -5.10 7.00 1.21
C ARG A 153 -4.57 8.11 2.11
N THR A 154 -4.37 7.80 3.38
CA THR A 154 -3.88 8.80 4.36
C THR A 154 -2.41 9.12 4.10
N ASP A 155 -1.60 8.11 3.84
CA ASP A 155 -0.20 8.28 3.50
C ASP A 155 -0.04 9.01 2.15
N LYS A 156 -0.81 8.64 1.11
CA LYS A 156 -0.80 9.34 -0.19
C LYS A 156 -1.17 10.81 -0.04
N LYS A 157 -2.17 11.14 0.78
CA LYS A 157 -2.54 12.53 1.05
C LYS A 157 -1.41 13.30 1.74
N ASN A 158 -0.71 12.71 2.68
CA ASN A 158 0.42 13.33 3.36
C ASN A 158 1.64 13.43 2.44
N LEU A 159 1.98 12.36 1.74
CA LEU A 159 3.10 12.31 0.79
C LEU A 159 2.87 13.23 -0.41
N GLY A 160 1.63 13.35 -0.89
CA GLY A 160 1.24 14.25 -1.96
C GLY A 160 1.38 15.75 -1.64
N GLN A 161 1.61 16.11 -0.37
CA GLN A 161 2.00 17.49 -0.01
C GLN A 161 3.46 17.80 -0.38
N TYR A 162 4.29 16.77 -0.50
CA TYR A 162 5.71 16.90 -0.79
C TYR A 162 6.08 16.46 -2.21
N PHE A 163 5.53 15.35 -2.68
CA PHE A 163 5.82 14.79 -4.00
C PHE A 163 4.90 15.38 -5.08
N ASP A 164 5.47 15.63 -6.24
CA ASP A 164 4.76 16.16 -7.41
C ASP A 164 4.00 15.07 -8.15
N SER A 165 4.50 13.82 -8.11
CA SER A 165 3.94 12.68 -8.84
C SER A 165 4.20 11.34 -8.16
N LEU A 166 3.42 10.33 -8.57
CA LEU A 166 3.63 8.91 -8.29
C LEU A 166 4.13 8.24 -9.57
N ALA A 167 5.44 7.98 -9.64
CA ALA A 167 6.03 7.40 -10.85
C ALA A 167 5.59 5.97 -11.10
N TYR A 168 5.54 5.17 -10.04
CA TYR A 168 5.18 3.76 -10.17
C TYR A 168 4.64 3.20 -8.84
N GLU A 169 3.59 2.40 -8.95
CA GLU A 169 3.02 1.63 -7.84
C GLU A 169 2.79 0.19 -8.28
N TYR A 170 3.27 -0.76 -7.46
CA TYR A 170 2.97 -2.17 -7.63
C TYR A 170 2.19 -2.66 -6.42
N SER A 171 1.02 -3.24 -6.65
CA SER A 171 0.16 -3.66 -5.54
C SER A 171 0.63 -4.97 -4.90
N LEU A 172 0.33 -5.18 -3.63
CA LEU A 172 0.63 -6.43 -2.93
C LEU A 172 -0.13 -7.64 -3.54
N PRO A 173 -1.44 -7.52 -3.86
CA PRO A 173 -2.16 -8.58 -4.56
C PRO A 173 -1.55 -8.95 -5.91
N ASP A 174 -1.16 -7.96 -6.72
CA ASP A 174 -0.53 -8.24 -8.01
C ASP A 174 0.85 -8.92 -7.84
N ALA A 175 1.58 -8.55 -6.79
CA ALA A 175 2.86 -9.18 -6.49
C ALA A 175 2.72 -10.67 -6.13
N ILE A 176 1.67 -11.04 -5.41
CA ILE A 176 1.34 -12.43 -5.08
C ILE A 176 0.85 -13.15 -6.33
N ARG A 177 -0.14 -12.60 -7.04
CA ARG A 177 -0.71 -13.17 -8.27
C ARG A 177 0.33 -13.46 -9.36
N ASN A 178 1.32 -12.55 -9.49
CA ASN A 178 2.40 -12.70 -10.46
C ASN A 178 3.57 -13.56 -9.93
N GLY A 179 3.43 -14.18 -8.75
CA GLY A 179 4.42 -15.09 -8.17
C GLY A 179 5.72 -14.39 -7.74
N TYR A 180 5.69 -13.10 -7.43
CA TYR A 180 6.84 -12.36 -6.89
C TYR A 180 6.90 -12.39 -5.36
N LEU A 181 5.79 -12.69 -4.70
CA LEU A 181 5.65 -12.92 -3.26
C LEU A 181 4.89 -14.21 -3.01
N SER A 182 5.04 -14.77 -1.80
CA SER A 182 4.30 -15.97 -1.37
C SER A 182 2.81 -15.65 -1.17
N PRO A 183 1.91 -16.59 -1.49
CA PRO A 183 0.52 -16.52 -1.12
C PRO A 183 0.36 -16.30 0.39
N MET A 184 -0.72 -15.63 0.78
CA MET A 184 -1.04 -15.37 2.19
C MET A 184 -2.26 -16.14 2.63
N LYS A 185 -2.17 -16.77 3.80
CA LYS A 185 -3.31 -17.34 4.50
C LYS A 185 -3.42 -16.71 5.87
N ALA A 186 -4.61 -16.31 6.27
CA ALA A 186 -4.87 -15.86 7.63
C ALA A 186 -5.60 -16.95 8.41
N LEU A 187 -5.13 -17.23 9.60
CA LEU A 187 -5.83 -18.06 10.58
C LEU A 187 -6.24 -17.18 11.74
N THR A 188 -7.54 -16.94 11.86
CA THR A 188 -8.10 -16.17 12.97
C THR A 188 -8.36 -17.10 14.15
N ILE A 189 -7.92 -16.66 15.32
CA ILE A 189 -8.07 -17.40 16.58
C ILE A 189 -8.95 -16.56 17.50
N PRO A 190 -10.07 -17.10 18.01
CA PRO A 190 -11.05 -16.36 18.80
C PRO A 190 -10.57 -16.11 20.25
N LEU A 191 -9.42 -15.47 20.41
CA LEU A 191 -8.91 -14.97 21.68
C LEU A 191 -9.31 -13.51 21.84
N LYS A 192 -10.41 -13.24 22.53
CA LYS A 192 -10.91 -11.90 22.77
C LYS A 192 -10.04 -11.16 23.80
N ILE A 193 -8.88 -10.69 23.40
CA ILE A 193 -7.98 -9.91 24.26
C ILE A 193 -8.52 -8.49 24.36
N ASP A 194 -8.92 -8.08 25.58
CA ASP A 194 -9.52 -6.77 25.80
C ASP A 194 -8.47 -5.65 25.81
N LEU A 195 -8.61 -4.71 24.86
CA LEU A 195 -7.80 -3.51 24.74
C LEU A 195 -8.59 -2.23 25.10
N SER A 196 -9.82 -2.32 25.61
CA SER A 196 -10.67 -1.16 25.89
C SER A 196 -10.05 -0.19 26.90
N GLY A 197 -9.23 -0.70 27.82
CA GLY A 197 -8.51 0.08 28.83
C GLY A 197 -7.14 0.61 28.38
N VAL A 198 -6.67 0.28 27.18
CA VAL A 198 -5.32 0.67 26.71
C VAL A 198 -5.35 2.09 26.17
N SER A 199 -4.42 2.92 26.65
CA SER A 199 -4.28 4.31 26.22
C SER A 199 -3.49 4.43 24.92
N MET A 200 -3.68 5.57 24.21
CA MET A 200 -3.01 5.89 22.96
C MET A 200 -1.81 6.82 23.20
N THR A 201 -0.73 6.62 22.47
CA THR A 201 0.45 7.49 22.46
C THR A 201 0.95 7.66 21.03
N ALA A 202 1.11 8.88 20.56
CA ALA A 202 1.58 9.19 19.20
C ALA A 202 0.78 8.50 18.07
N GLY A 203 -0.54 8.34 18.25
CA GLY A 203 -1.43 7.76 17.24
C GLY A 203 -1.50 6.22 17.26
N ASP A 204 -0.78 5.54 18.16
CA ASP A 204 -0.82 4.08 18.31
C ASP A 204 -0.96 3.68 19.79
N PHE A 205 -1.18 2.40 20.06
CA PHE A 205 -1.35 1.87 21.42
C PHE A 205 -0.07 1.99 22.25
N LYS A 206 -0.23 2.31 23.53
CA LYS A 206 0.88 2.36 24.48
C LYS A 206 1.41 0.96 24.78
N ALA A 207 2.62 0.66 24.31
CA ALA A 207 3.21 -0.68 24.35
C ALA A 207 3.21 -1.33 25.74
N SER A 208 3.43 -0.55 26.81
CA SER A 208 3.43 -1.08 28.18
C SER A 208 2.07 -1.61 28.63
N GLU A 209 1.00 -0.95 28.23
CA GLU A 209 -0.38 -1.33 28.58
C GLU A 209 -0.84 -2.51 27.72
N VAL A 210 -0.47 -2.54 26.43
CA VAL A 210 -0.67 -3.72 25.57
C VAL A 210 0.05 -4.94 26.14
N GLY A 211 1.29 -4.80 26.58
CA GLY A 211 2.04 -5.90 27.21
C GLY A 211 1.33 -6.46 28.42
N SER A 212 0.76 -5.59 29.28
CA SER A 212 -0.01 -6.00 30.45
C SER A 212 -1.32 -6.71 30.10
N ALA A 213 -2.02 -6.24 29.07
CA ALA A 213 -3.25 -6.86 28.58
C ALA A 213 -3.00 -8.24 27.94
N LEU A 214 -1.85 -8.40 27.26
CA LEU A 214 -1.44 -9.63 26.59
C LEU A 214 -0.96 -10.72 27.56
N ASP A 215 -0.32 -10.34 28.64
CA ASP A 215 0.37 -11.23 29.58
C ASP A 215 -0.45 -12.45 30.05
N PRO A 216 -1.75 -12.32 30.41
CA PRO A 216 -2.58 -13.46 30.82
C PRO A 216 -2.82 -14.51 29.74
N TYR A 217 -2.73 -14.12 28.47
CA TYR A 217 -3.06 -14.96 27.32
C TYR A 217 -1.85 -15.68 26.70
N LEU A 218 -0.63 -15.38 27.12
CA LEU A 218 0.58 -15.90 26.48
C LEU A 218 0.63 -17.44 26.43
N TYR A 219 0.21 -18.13 27.48
CA TYR A 219 0.15 -19.61 27.48
C TYR A 219 -0.88 -20.12 26.49
N GLN A 220 -2.06 -19.50 26.43
CA GLN A 220 -3.11 -19.88 25.51
C GLN A 220 -2.69 -19.64 24.04
N ILE A 221 -2.02 -18.52 23.76
CA ILE A 221 -1.44 -18.23 22.45
C ILE A 221 -0.39 -19.29 22.08
N ALA A 222 0.46 -19.68 23.02
CA ALA A 222 1.46 -20.74 22.80
C ALA A 222 0.80 -22.10 22.51
N ASP A 223 -0.31 -22.44 23.16
CA ASP A 223 -1.06 -23.67 22.91
C ASP A 223 -1.68 -23.66 21.48
N GLU A 224 -2.19 -22.53 21.01
CA GLU A 224 -2.65 -22.40 19.63
C GLU A 224 -1.49 -22.51 18.62
N MET A 225 -0.33 -21.92 18.93
CA MET A 225 0.86 -22.07 18.11
C MET A 225 1.32 -23.53 17.99
N VAL A 226 1.21 -24.33 19.05
CA VAL A 226 1.53 -25.77 18.99
C VAL A 226 0.66 -26.47 17.96
N LYS A 227 -0.61 -26.11 17.84
CA LYS A 227 -1.52 -26.73 16.88
C LYS A 227 -1.20 -26.34 15.42
N TYR A 228 -0.88 -25.07 15.16
CA TYR A 228 -0.86 -24.53 13.80
C TYR A 228 0.54 -24.15 13.28
N CYS A 229 1.52 -23.93 14.16
CA CYS A 229 2.84 -23.39 13.80
C CYS A 229 4.01 -24.31 14.16
N SER A 230 3.79 -25.52 14.69
CA SER A 230 4.87 -26.42 15.16
C SER A 230 5.94 -26.71 14.11
N ASN A 231 5.55 -26.78 12.83
CA ASN A 231 6.44 -27.09 11.72
C ASN A 231 6.79 -25.86 10.86
N ARG A 232 6.45 -24.65 11.33
CA ARG A 232 6.69 -23.41 10.59
C ARG A 232 7.87 -22.63 11.17
N LYS A 233 8.55 -21.91 10.31
CA LYS A 233 9.59 -20.95 10.67
C LYS A 233 8.94 -19.60 10.98
N THR A 234 8.74 -19.32 12.26
CA THR A 234 7.84 -18.27 12.74
C THR A 234 8.59 -17.06 13.27
N VAL A 235 8.13 -15.86 12.92
CA VAL A 235 8.54 -14.60 13.54
C VAL A 235 7.37 -13.98 14.30
N ILE A 236 7.61 -13.50 15.53
CA ILE A 236 6.59 -12.92 16.41
C ILE A 236 6.98 -11.51 16.80
N PHE A 237 6.08 -10.57 16.56
CA PHE A 237 6.25 -9.17 16.96
C PHE A 237 5.48 -8.90 18.26
N LEU A 238 6.20 -8.52 19.31
CA LEU A 238 5.63 -8.26 20.63
C LEU A 238 5.79 -6.79 21.06
N PRO A 239 4.95 -6.29 21.97
CA PRO A 239 4.97 -4.88 22.37
C PRO A 239 6.21 -4.47 23.17
N LEU A 240 6.75 -5.37 24.00
CA LEU A 240 7.85 -5.11 24.93
C LEU A 240 8.91 -6.20 24.89
N VAL A 241 10.14 -5.83 25.19
CA VAL A 241 11.26 -6.77 25.39
C VAL A 241 10.97 -7.77 26.51
N ALA A 242 10.39 -7.31 27.63
CA ALA A 242 10.05 -8.19 28.76
C ALA A 242 9.01 -9.24 28.35
N THR A 243 7.95 -8.85 27.64
CA THR A 243 6.93 -9.76 27.10
C THR A 243 7.53 -10.73 26.08
N SER A 244 8.45 -10.24 25.24
CA SER A 244 9.16 -11.05 24.24
C SER A 244 10.00 -12.14 24.88
N LYS A 245 10.77 -11.82 25.92
CA LYS A 245 11.55 -12.79 26.69
C LYS A 245 10.67 -13.82 27.41
N LYS A 246 9.61 -13.35 28.07
CA LYS A 246 8.66 -14.23 28.77
C LYS A 246 8.00 -15.21 27.78
N PHE A 247 7.58 -14.71 26.62
CA PHE A 247 6.91 -15.55 25.63
C PHE A 247 7.87 -16.57 25.00
N ARG A 248 9.12 -16.20 24.71
CA ARG A 248 10.17 -17.14 24.31
C ARG A 248 10.30 -18.29 25.29
N ASP A 249 10.32 -18.01 26.62
CA ASP A 249 10.47 -19.05 27.63
C ASP A 249 9.27 -19.98 27.65
N ILE A 250 8.04 -19.45 27.56
CA ILE A 250 6.81 -20.25 27.47
C ILE A 250 6.82 -21.13 26.20
N LEU A 251 7.26 -20.60 25.05
CA LEU A 251 7.35 -21.37 23.81
C LEU A 251 8.35 -22.54 23.94
N ASN A 252 9.48 -22.32 24.60
CA ASN A 252 10.46 -23.37 24.85
C ASN A 252 9.91 -24.44 25.81
N GLU A 253 9.10 -24.07 26.81
CA GLU A 253 8.37 -25.03 27.67
C GLU A 253 7.37 -25.85 26.86
N LYS A 254 6.76 -25.29 25.82
CA LYS A 254 5.83 -25.97 24.90
C LYS A 254 6.51 -26.77 23.79
N GLY A 255 7.86 -26.83 23.77
CA GLY A 255 8.63 -27.67 22.84
C GLY A 255 9.09 -26.99 21.56
N PHE A 256 8.87 -25.68 21.40
CA PHE A 256 9.50 -24.93 20.34
C PHE A 256 10.99 -24.72 20.59
N LYS A 257 11.73 -24.39 19.54
CA LYS A 257 13.10 -23.88 19.64
C LYS A 257 13.06 -22.37 19.44
N ALA A 258 12.63 -21.64 20.46
CA ALA A 258 12.42 -20.21 20.39
C ALA A 258 13.64 -19.42 20.87
N ALA A 259 14.03 -18.40 20.12
CA ALA A 259 14.99 -17.39 20.52
C ALA A 259 14.32 -16.02 20.64
N GLU A 260 14.99 -15.08 21.32
CA GLU A 260 14.55 -13.70 21.44
C GLU A 260 15.66 -12.76 21.03
N VAL A 261 15.30 -11.70 20.29
CA VAL A 261 16.23 -10.67 19.86
C VAL A 261 15.64 -9.27 20.06
N ASN A 262 16.46 -8.38 20.61
CA ASN A 262 16.08 -6.98 20.83
C ASN A 262 17.28 -6.03 20.57
N GLY A 263 17.06 -4.72 20.70
CA GLY A 263 18.09 -3.70 20.44
C GLY A 263 19.32 -3.76 21.36
N GLU A 264 19.21 -4.42 22.50
CA GLU A 264 20.30 -4.56 23.49
C GLU A 264 21.03 -5.91 23.38
N SER A 265 20.55 -6.84 22.54
CA SER A 265 21.16 -8.15 22.35
C SER A 265 22.55 -8.04 21.75
N LYS A 266 23.58 -8.43 22.51
CA LYS A 266 24.99 -8.40 22.08
C LYS A 266 25.31 -9.52 21.10
N ASP A 267 24.60 -10.65 21.21
CA ASP A 267 24.68 -11.88 20.43
C ASP A 267 23.69 -11.91 19.25
N ARG A 268 23.15 -10.73 18.90
CA ARG A 268 22.10 -10.58 17.86
C ARG A 268 22.47 -11.26 16.53
N ALA A 269 23.69 -11.02 16.05
CA ALA A 269 24.13 -11.57 14.76
C ALA A 269 24.18 -13.12 14.79
N GLU A 270 24.59 -13.69 15.93
CA GLU A 270 24.63 -15.14 16.16
C GLU A 270 23.22 -15.73 16.22
N ILE A 271 22.31 -15.11 16.98
CA ILE A 271 20.90 -15.56 17.10
C ILE A 271 20.24 -15.56 15.72
N LEU A 272 20.42 -14.50 14.92
CA LEU A 272 19.84 -14.40 13.59
C LEU A 272 20.44 -15.45 12.64
N ALA A 273 21.76 -15.68 12.66
CA ALA A 273 22.40 -16.71 11.87
C ALA A 273 21.94 -18.13 12.28
N ASP A 274 21.77 -18.37 13.57
CA ASP A 274 21.27 -19.65 14.11
C ASP A 274 19.80 -19.88 13.73
N PHE A 275 18.98 -18.82 13.69
CA PHE A 275 17.62 -18.88 13.18
C PHE A 275 17.59 -19.22 11.69
N ASP A 276 18.41 -18.55 10.88
CA ASP A 276 18.53 -18.84 9.45
C ASP A 276 19.01 -20.29 9.20
N ALA A 277 19.94 -20.77 10.03
CA ALA A 277 20.45 -22.15 9.99
C ALA A 277 19.45 -23.21 10.53
N GLY A 278 18.27 -22.81 11.02
CA GLY A 278 17.24 -23.72 11.53
C GLY A 278 17.50 -24.28 12.92
N LYS A 279 18.46 -23.73 13.68
CA LYS A 279 18.61 -24.08 15.10
C LYS A 279 17.42 -23.65 15.94
N TYR A 280 16.84 -22.50 15.58
CA TYR A 280 15.59 -21.98 16.11
C TYR A 280 14.51 -22.02 15.03
N ASN A 281 13.28 -22.38 15.39
CA ASN A 281 12.13 -22.31 14.52
C ASN A 281 11.19 -21.14 14.85
N VAL A 282 11.39 -20.49 16.00
CA VAL A 282 10.61 -19.31 16.39
C VAL A 282 11.55 -18.19 16.83
N LEU A 283 11.30 -16.99 16.33
CA LEU A 283 12.04 -15.80 16.70
C LEU A 283 11.08 -14.73 17.27
N CYS A 284 11.19 -14.49 18.57
CA CYS A 284 10.47 -13.43 19.28
C CYS A 284 11.24 -12.12 19.19
N ASN A 285 10.57 -11.01 18.91
CA ASN A 285 11.19 -9.70 18.92
C ASN A 285 10.24 -8.59 19.36
N SER A 286 10.81 -7.52 19.92
CA SER A 286 10.08 -6.30 20.23
C SER A 286 10.45 -5.22 19.20
N MET A 287 9.79 -5.26 18.04
CA MET A 287 9.88 -4.25 16.97
C MET A 287 11.28 -4.03 16.35
N LEU A 288 12.23 -4.93 16.61
CA LEU A 288 13.58 -4.81 16.05
C LEU A 288 13.62 -5.22 14.58
N LEU A 289 12.91 -6.29 14.23
CA LEU A 289 12.97 -6.94 12.94
C LEU A 289 11.99 -6.37 11.90
N THR A 290 11.35 -5.25 12.19
CA THR A 290 10.45 -4.57 11.27
C THR A 290 11.15 -4.04 10.03
N GLU A 291 12.43 -3.65 10.18
CA GLU A 291 13.23 -3.09 9.11
C GLU A 291 14.59 -3.79 9.02
N GLY A 292 15.18 -3.87 7.83
CA GLY A 292 16.57 -4.28 7.59
C GLY A 292 16.89 -5.77 7.71
N TRP A 293 16.11 -6.58 8.39
CA TRP A 293 16.31 -8.02 8.50
C TRP A 293 15.71 -8.79 7.31
N ASP A 294 16.38 -9.86 6.88
CA ASP A 294 16.01 -10.65 5.72
C ASP A 294 16.16 -12.15 6.00
N SER A 295 15.05 -12.87 6.11
CA SER A 295 14.99 -14.33 6.24
C SER A 295 13.84 -14.87 5.38
N PRO A 296 14.09 -15.20 4.10
CA PRO A 296 13.05 -15.60 3.14
C PRO A 296 12.27 -16.85 3.53
N GLU A 297 12.89 -17.73 4.31
CA GLU A 297 12.28 -18.99 4.74
C GLU A 297 11.18 -18.81 5.80
N VAL A 298 11.03 -17.63 6.39
CA VAL A 298 9.92 -17.35 7.31
C VAL A 298 8.60 -17.56 6.61
N ASP A 299 7.80 -18.49 7.10
CA ASP A 299 6.51 -18.89 6.53
C ASP A 299 5.34 -18.73 7.50
N CYS A 300 5.60 -18.17 8.70
CA CYS A 300 4.57 -17.76 9.64
C CYS A 300 4.93 -16.44 10.30
N VAL A 301 3.96 -15.53 10.37
CA VAL A 301 4.09 -14.23 11.05
C VAL A 301 2.96 -14.07 12.07
N ILE A 302 3.33 -13.69 13.29
CA ILE A 302 2.38 -13.46 14.38
C ILE A 302 2.55 -12.04 14.88
N MET A 303 1.46 -11.27 14.84
CA MET A 303 1.45 -9.89 15.30
C MET A 303 0.76 -9.79 16.67
N LEU A 304 1.53 -9.95 17.76
CA LEU A 304 1.05 -9.77 19.14
C LEU A 304 1.16 -8.32 19.63
N ARG A 305 1.37 -7.41 18.71
CA ARG A 305 1.28 -5.97 18.94
C ARG A 305 0.20 -5.40 18.03
N PRO A 306 -1.03 -5.23 18.54
CA PRO A 306 -2.08 -4.54 17.80
C PRO A 306 -1.62 -3.13 17.43
N THR A 307 -1.93 -2.68 16.25
CA THR A 307 -1.53 -1.36 15.74
C THR A 307 -2.59 -0.76 14.84
N LYS A 308 -2.63 0.57 14.81
CA LYS A 308 -3.39 1.35 13.83
C LYS A 308 -2.54 1.76 12.62
N SER A 309 -1.24 1.53 12.69
CA SER A 309 -0.30 1.89 11.65
C SER A 309 -0.24 0.79 10.59
N ARG A 310 -0.93 1.02 9.46
CA ARG A 310 -0.86 0.12 8.30
C ARG A 310 0.58 -0.07 7.78
N PRO A 311 1.42 0.99 7.65
CA PRO A 311 2.81 0.81 7.24
C PRO A 311 3.57 -0.15 8.15
N LEU A 312 3.42 -0.01 9.47
CA LEU A 312 4.04 -0.90 10.44
C LEU A 312 3.57 -2.35 10.28
N TYR A 313 2.27 -2.55 10.15
CA TYR A 313 1.68 -3.88 9.95
C TYR A 313 2.21 -4.53 8.67
N VAL A 314 2.17 -3.81 7.54
CA VAL A 314 2.69 -4.29 6.25
C VAL A 314 4.18 -4.62 6.30
N GLN A 315 4.97 -3.83 7.01
CA GLN A 315 6.40 -4.11 7.20
C GLN A 315 6.63 -5.40 7.98
N CYS A 316 5.87 -5.63 9.07
CA CYS A 316 5.96 -6.85 9.87
C CYS A 316 5.56 -8.09 9.06
N ILE A 317 4.37 -8.06 8.45
CA ILE A 317 3.86 -9.20 7.67
C ILE A 317 4.73 -9.46 6.44
N GLY A 318 5.22 -8.40 5.80
CA GLY A 318 6.10 -8.48 4.63
C GLY A 318 7.40 -9.26 4.86
N ARG A 319 7.79 -9.53 6.13
CA ARG A 319 8.93 -10.41 6.45
C ARG A 319 8.66 -11.86 6.05
N GLY A 320 7.41 -12.30 6.16
CA GLY A 320 6.99 -13.64 5.79
C GLY A 320 6.58 -13.81 4.32
N LEU A 321 6.48 -12.74 3.53
CA LEU A 321 5.95 -12.85 2.16
C LEU A 321 7.01 -13.17 1.09
N ARG A 322 8.29 -13.25 1.44
CA ARG A 322 9.34 -13.55 0.47
C ARG A 322 9.27 -15.00 0.00
N LEU A 323 9.64 -15.20 -1.26
CA LEU A 323 9.76 -16.53 -1.82
C LEU A 323 10.99 -17.25 -1.27
N ALA A 324 10.85 -18.52 -0.94
CA ALA A 324 11.93 -19.43 -0.59
C ALA A 324 11.63 -20.80 -1.17
N GLU A 325 12.69 -21.61 -1.36
CA GLU A 325 12.56 -22.99 -1.83
C GLU A 325 11.78 -23.83 -0.79
N GLY A 326 10.77 -24.56 -1.24
CA GLY A 326 9.92 -25.40 -0.38
C GLY A 326 8.85 -24.64 0.40
N LYS A 327 8.76 -23.33 0.27
CA LYS A 327 7.73 -22.52 0.92
C LYS A 327 6.49 -22.39 0.03
N GLU A 328 5.35 -22.89 0.52
CA GLU A 328 4.07 -22.88 -0.20
C GLU A 328 3.30 -21.59 0.02
N ASP A 329 3.22 -21.12 1.26
CA ASP A 329 2.47 -19.93 1.68
C ASP A 329 3.14 -19.22 2.88
N CYS A 330 2.57 -18.08 3.26
CA CYS A 330 2.84 -17.42 4.53
C CYS A 330 1.56 -17.42 5.37
N LEU A 331 1.61 -18.08 6.52
CA LEU A 331 0.54 -18.07 7.51
C LEU A 331 0.63 -16.82 8.37
N ILE A 332 -0.46 -16.06 8.41
CA ILE A 332 -0.65 -14.96 9.35
C ILE A 332 -1.55 -15.47 10.47
N LEU A 333 -1.01 -15.59 11.69
CA LEU A 333 -1.84 -15.89 12.85
C LEU A 333 -2.39 -14.59 13.40
N ASP A 334 -3.69 -14.41 13.30
CA ASP A 334 -4.42 -13.25 13.80
C ASP A 334 -5.22 -13.64 15.05
N PHE A 335 -5.15 -12.79 16.07
CA PHE A 335 -5.91 -12.98 17.30
C PHE A 335 -6.98 -11.90 17.36
N LEU A 336 -8.23 -12.27 17.67
CA LEU A 336 -9.32 -11.32 17.80
C LEU A 336 -9.09 -10.41 18.99
N TRP A 337 -8.68 -9.18 18.72
CA TRP A 337 -8.52 -8.13 19.71
C TRP A 337 -9.86 -7.44 19.97
N HIS A 338 -10.34 -7.50 21.20
CA HIS A 338 -11.58 -6.84 21.58
C HIS A 338 -11.30 -5.36 21.88
N THR A 339 -11.85 -4.47 21.05
CA THR A 339 -11.76 -3.02 21.25
C THR A 339 -12.97 -2.31 20.67
N GLU A 340 -13.70 -1.56 21.53
CA GLU A 340 -14.86 -0.76 21.12
C GLU A 340 -14.47 0.63 20.57
N ARG A 341 -13.21 1.05 20.77
CA ARG A 341 -12.81 2.44 20.54
C ARG A 341 -11.89 2.65 19.34
N HIS A 342 -11.36 1.60 18.76
CA HIS A 342 -10.25 1.73 17.83
C HIS A 342 -10.35 0.76 16.67
N GLU A 343 -10.21 1.29 15.46
CA GLU A 343 -10.00 0.50 14.26
C GLU A 343 -8.56 -0.04 14.25
N LEU A 344 -8.42 -1.34 14.21
CA LEU A 344 -7.13 -2.03 14.08
C LEU A 344 -6.85 -2.39 12.63
N VAL A 345 -5.57 -2.53 12.31
CA VAL A 345 -5.15 -3.11 11.03
C VAL A 345 -5.16 -4.62 11.16
N HIS A 346 -5.92 -5.27 10.29
CA HIS A 346 -6.10 -6.71 10.21
C HIS A 346 -5.54 -7.28 8.90
N PRO A 347 -5.43 -8.61 8.75
CA PRO A 347 -5.00 -9.24 7.49
C PRO A 347 -5.75 -8.75 6.25
N ALA A 348 -7.05 -8.47 6.37
CA ALA A 348 -7.87 -7.91 5.29
C ALA A 348 -7.29 -6.61 4.70
N ASN A 349 -6.74 -5.73 5.54
CA ASN A 349 -6.15 -4.46 5.11
C ASN A 349 -4.89 -4.61 4.23
N LEU A 350 -4.31 -5.81 4.14
CA LEU A 350 -3.15 -6.07 3.28
C LEU A 350 -3.54 -6.18 1.81
N ILE A 351 -4.72 -6.75 1.53
CA ILE A 351 -5.17 -7.11 0.18
C ILE A 351 -6.26 -6.19 -0.32
N ALA A 352 -7.14 -5.69 0.57
CA ALA A 352 -8.24 -4.82 0.19
C ALA A 352 -7.76 -3.56 -0.53
N LYS A 353 -8.45 -3.21 -1.62
CA LYS A 353 -8.17 -2.01 -2.43
C LYS A 353 -8.56 -0.73 -1.69
N ASP A 354 -9.54 -0.80 -0.80
CA ASP A 354 -9.98 0.32 0.03
C ASP A 354 -10.49 -0.13 1.40
N ASP A 355 -10.76 0.84 2.28
CA ASP A 355 -11.18 0.57 3.66
C ASP A 355 -12.56 -0.07 3.76
N GLU A 356 -13.45 0.17 2.78
CA GLU A 356 -14.79 -0.41 2.74
C GLU A 356 -14.73 -1.91 2.44
N ILE A 357 -13.89 -2.30 1.47
CA ILE A 357 -13.61 -3.71 1.16
C ILE A 357 -12.91 -4.39 2.34
N ALA A 358 -11.94 -3.71 2.98
CA ALA A 358 -11.26 -4.25 4.17
C ALA A 358 -12.25 -4.49 5.32
N ALA A 359 -13.18 -3.57 5.56
CA ALA A 359 -14.20 -3.71 6.58
C ALA A 359 -15.13 -4.91 6.26
N LYS A 360 -15.56 -5.04 5.01
CA LYS A 360 -16.42 -6.14 4.56
C LYS A 360 -15.73 -7.50 4.65
N MET A 361 -14.44 -7.57 4.28
CA MET A 361 -13.62 -8.77 4.48
C MET A 361 -13.53 -9.15 5.97
N THR A 362 -13.27 -8.18 6.83
CA THR A 362 -13.17 -8.38 8.28
C THR A 362 -14.50 -8.85 8.86
N GLU A 363 -15.63 -8.28 8.42
CA GLU A 363 -16.97 -8.71 8.80
C GLU A 363 -17.21 -10.18 8.43
N LYS A 364 -16.90 -10.57 7.18
CA LYS A 364 -17.01 -11.97 6.72
C LYS A 364 -16.12 -12.93 7.51
N MET A 365 -14.89 -12.53 7.80
CA MET A 365 -14.00 -13.33 8.64
C MET A 365 -14.58 -13.51 10.05
N ALA A 366 -15.23 -12.47 10.61
CA ALA A 366 -15.86 -12.52 11.92
C ALA A 366 -17.15 -13.35 11.94
N GLU A 367 -17.98 -13.29 10.88
CA GLU A 367 -19.20 -14.11 10.77
C GLU A 367 -18.91 -15.62 10.77
N LEU A 368 -17.80 -16.04 10.16
CA LEU A 368 -17.35 -17.43 10.13
C LEU A 368 -16.78 -17.88 11.48
N ASP A 369 -16.41 -16.93 12.37
CA ASP A 369 -15.90 -17.20 13.72
C ASP A 369 -17.01 -17.40 14.78
N GLU A 370 -18.30 -17.21 14.46
CA GLU A 370 -19.41 -17.41 15.42
C GLU A 370 -19.49 -18.85 15.97
N GLU A 371 -18.83 -19.81 15.34
CA GLU A 371 -18.77 -21.21 15.80
C GLU A 371 -17.63 -21.49 16.82
N GLU A 372 -16.94 -20.47 17.34
CA GLU A 372 -15.80 -20.60 18.30
C GLU A 372 -14.66 -21.53 17.80
N GLN A 373 -14.51 -21.73 16.50
CA GLN A 373 -13.44 -22.52 15.91
C GLN A 373 -12.49 -21.66 15.08
N PRO A 374 -11.17 -21.92 15.14
CA PRO A 374 -10.21 -21.24 14.29
C PRO A 374 -10.53 -21.50 12.81
N ALA A 375 -10.69 -20.42 12.04
CA ALA A 375 -10.98 -20.51 10.62
C ALA A 375 -9.76 -20.09 9.79
N LEU A 376 -9.37 -20.94 8.82
CA LEU A 376 -8.30 -20.61 7.87
C LEU A 376 -8.90 -19.94 6.64
N PHE A 377 -8.40 -18.74 6.33
CA PHE A 377 -8.88 -17.93 5.23
C PHE A 377 -7.85 -17.79 4.13
N ASP A 378 -8.27 -18.01 2.89
CA ASP A 378 -7.56 -17.50 1.72
C ASP A 378 -8.00 -16.05 1.51
N LEU A 379 -7.07 -15.13 1.76
CA LEU A 379 -7.39 -13.70 1.74
C LEU A 379 -7.73 -13.19 0.33
N GLU A 380 -7.23 -13.81 -0.73
CA GLU A 380 -7.57 -13.42 -2.10
C GLU A 380 -9.01 -13.83 -2.45
N GLU A 381 -9.44 -15.02 -2.06
CA GLU A 381 -10.82 -15.50 -2.29
C GLU A 381 -11.84 -14.62 -1.55
N ILE A 382 -11.55 -14.28 -0.28
CA ILE A 382 -12.42 -13.40 0.51
C ILE A 382 -12.46 -11.98 -0.09
N ALA A 383 -11.34 -11.48 -0.60
CA ALA A 383 -11.29 -10.17 -1.23
C ALA A 383 -12.19 -10.09 -2.47
N GLU A 384 -12.15 -11.11 -3.34
CA GLU A 384 -13.01 -11.15 -4.53
C GLU A 384 -14.49 -11.13 -4.18
N VAL A 385 -14.90 -11.90 -3.16
CA VAL A 385 -16.30 -11.92 -2.70
C VAL A 385 -16.69 -10.58 -2.08
N ALA A 386 -15.85 -10.00 -1.21
CA ALA A 386 -16.10 -8.73 -0.57
C ALA A 386 -16.18 -7.57 -1.59
N GLU A 387 -15.29 -7.55 -2.59
CA GLU A 387 -15.33 -6.58 -3.69
C GLU A 387 -16.67 -6.65 -4.45
N SER A 388 -17.11 -7.87 -4.77
CA SER A 388 -18.39 -8.06 -5.46
C SER A 388 -19.58 -7.54 -4.65
N GLU A 389 -19.61 -7.77 -3.34
CA GLU A 389 -20.67 -7.29 -2.46
C GLU A 389 -20.65 -5.77 -2.29
N VAL A 390 -19.47 -5.17 -2.09
CA VAL A 390 -19.32 -3.72 -2.00
C VAL A 390 -19.78 -3.03 -3.29
N VAL A 391 -19.45 -3.59 -4.45
CA VAL A 391 -19.95 -3.08 -5.74
C VAL A 391 -21.48 -3.17 -5.80
N GLN A 392 -22.07 -4.28 -5.37
CA GLN A 392 -23.52 -4.46 -5.34
C GLN A 392 -24.20 -3.48 -4.38
N ASP A 393 -23.66 -3.26 -3.21
CA ASP A 393 -24.18 -2.29 -2.22
C ASP A 393 -24.10 -0.86 -2.74
N ARG A 394 -23.01 -0.49 -3.45
CA ARG A 394 -22.87 0.80 -4.12
C ARG A 394 -23.89 0.96 -5.26
N GLU A 395 -24.11 -0.07 -6.06
CA GLU A 395 -25.13 -0.07 -7.13
C GLU A 395 -26.54 0.14 -6.56
N ASN A 396 -26.87 -0.54 -5.45
CA ASN A 396 -28.15 -0.38 -4.76
C ASN A 396 -28.32 1.04 -4.21
N SER A 397 -27.32 1.57 -3.51
CA SER A 397 -27.32 2.94 -2.99
C SER A 397 -27.48 3.98 -4.09
N LEU A 398 -26.84 3.77 -5.25
CA LEU A 398 -26.98 4.67 -6.39
C LEU A 398 -28.38 4.58 -7.01
N ALA A 399 -28.96 3.39 -7.14
CA ALA A 399 -30.31 3.23 -7.67
C ALA A 399 -31.32 4.07 -6.89
N GLU A 400 -31.18 4.13 -5.55
CA GLU A 400 -31.97 5.00 -4.68
C GLU A 400 -31.72 6.48 -4.95
N LYS A 401 -30.46 6.92 -5.03
CA LYS A 401 -30.08 8.31 -5.34
C LYS A 401 -30.56 8.74 -6.71
N LEU A 402 -30.43 7.88 -7.72
CA LEU A 402 -30.93 8.16 -9.08
C LEU A 402 -32.45 8.25 -9.13
N ALA A 403 -33.18 7.50 -8.30
CA ALA A 403 -34.64 7.62 -8.18
C ALA A 403 -35.06 8.99 -7.63
N GLU A 404 -34.32 9.55 -6.67
CA GLU A 404 -34.51 10.92 -6.19
C GLU A 404 -34.12 11.99 -7.23
N MET A 405 -33.03 11.77 -7.96
CA MET A 405 -32.52 12.70 -8.98
C MET A 405 -33.40 12.77 -10.22
N LYS A 406 -34.18 11.72 -10.56
CA LYS A 406 -35.19 11.73 -11.64
C LYS A 406 -36.20 12.88 -11.49
N LYS A 407 -36.34 13.48 -10.30
CA LYS A 407 -37.19 14.63 -10.04
C LYS A 407 -36.58 15.96 -10.52
N ARG A 408 -35.27 16.02 -10.84
CA ARG A 408 -34.58 17.24 -11.31
C ARG A 408 -34.32 17.14 -12.82
N LYS A 409 -34.88 18.05 -13.61
CA LYS A 409 -34.67 18.14 -15.08
C LYS A 409 -33.23 18.67 -15.38
N ARG A 410 -32.21 17.83 -15.28
CA ARG A 410 -30.85 18.17 -15.68
C ARG A 410 -30.59 17.77 -17.14
N LYS A 411 -29.91 18.65 -17.90
CA LYS A 411 -29.52 18.39 -19.31
C LYS A 411 -28.23 17.56 -19.42
N LEU A 412 -27.43 17.54 -18.39
CA LEU A 412 -26.12 16.87 -18.32
C LEU A 412 -26.23 15.56 -17.54
N VAL A 413 -25.26 14.69 -17.72
CA VAL A 413 -25.18 13.41 -17.01
C VAL A 413 -24.49 13.63 -15.69
N ASP A 414 -25.01 13.06 -14.64
CA ASP A 414 -24.38 13.03 -13.33
C ASP A 414 -23.06 12.24 -13.38
N PRO A 415 -21.95 12.76 -12.81
CA PRO A 415 -20.67 12.08 -12.80
C PRO A 415 -20.76 10.66 -12.21
N LEU A 416 -21.46 10.50 -11.09
CA LEU A 416 -21.62 9.22 -10.41
C LEU A 416 -22.37 8.20 -11.27
N GLN A 417 -23.47 8.61 -11.93
CA GLN A 417 -24.18 7.76 -12.88
C GLN A 417 -23.27 7.28 -14.01
N PHE A 418 -22.40 8.18 -14.51
CA PHE A 418 -21.47 7.83 -15.58
C PHE A 418 -20.41 6.85 -15.08
N GLU A 419 -19.81 7.11 -13.91
CA GLU A 419 -18.77 6.29 -13.28
C GLU A 419 -19.25 4.84 -13.10
N MET A 420 -20.47 4.66 -12.61
CA MET A 420 -21.04 3.33 -12.40
C MET A 420 -21.42 2.63 -13.70
N SER A 421 -22.00 3.36 -14.63
CA SER A 421 -22.36 2.79 -15.94
C SER A 421 -21.14 2.24 -16.68
N ILE A 422 -19.99 2.86 -16.53
CA ILE A 422 -18.72 2.40 -17.11
C ILE A 422 -17.96 1.41 -16.23
N GLN A 423 -18.48 1.09 -15.04
CA GLN A 423 -17.88 0.18 -14.08
C GLN A 423 -16.43 0.58 -13.72
N SER A 424 -16.19 1.88 -13.47
CA SER A 424 -14.85 2.41 -13.19
C SER A 424 -14.62 2.56 -11.70
N GLU A 425 -14.06 1.54 -11.08
CA GLU A 425 -13.68 1.54 -9.66
C GLU A 425 -12.72 2.69 -9.31
N ASP A 426 -11.75 2.98 -10.19
CA ASP A 426 -10.77 4.07 -9.98
C ASP A 426 -11.42 5.44 -9.84
N LEU A 427 -12.56 5.68 -10.51
CA LEU A 427 -13.29 6.94 -10.41
C LEU A 427 -14.20 6.98 -9.18
N MET A 428 -14.89 5.88 -8.91
CA MET A 428 -15.80 5.77 -7.75
C MET A 428 -15.04 5.90 -6.44
N ASN A 429 -13.84 5.32 -6.38
CA ASN A 429 -12.96 5.33 -5.22
C ASN A 429 -11.91 6.44 -5.27
N TYR A 430 -11.99 7.36 -6.24
CA TYR A 430 -10.98 8.39 -6.41
C TYR A 430 -10.84 9.26 -5.16
N ALA A 431 -9.64 9.28 -4.60
CA ALA A 431 -9.26 10.19 -3.53
C ALA A 431 -8.05 11.01 -3.98
N PRO A 432 -8.12 12.36 -3.96
CA PRO A 432 -7.00 13.19 -4.32
C PRO A 432 -5.84 12.98 -3.35
N SER A 433 -4.64 12.82 -3.89
CA SER A 433 -3.41 12.56 -3.11
C SER A 433 -2.43 13.72 -3.18
N PHE A 434 -2.34 14.38 -4.32
CA PHE A 434 -1.39 15.48 -4.55
C PHE A 434 -2.06 16.85 -4.38
N GLY A 435 -1.27 17.86 -4.00
CA GLY A 435 -1.79 19.21 -3.74
C GLY A 435 -2.57 19.79 -4.93
N TRP A 436 -2.12 19.57 -6.16
CA TRP A 436 -2.82 20.00 -7.36
C TRP A 436 -4.15 19.27 -7.60
N GLU A 437 -4.25 18.01 -7.17
CA GLU A 437 -5.48 17.22 -7.28
C GLU A 437 -6.57 17.72 -6.34
N MET A 438 -6.18 18.24 -5.17
CA MET A 438 -7.09 18.78 -4.15
C MET A 438 -7.66 20.15 -4.53
N ALA A 439 -7.03 20.85 -5.49
CA ALA A 439 -7.53 22.12 -5.98
C ALA A 439 -8.88 21.94 -6.67
N PRO A 440 -9.76 22.98 -6.68
CA PRO A 440 -10.97 22.95 -7.48
C PRO A 440 -10.67 22.67 -8.96
N ALA A 441 -11.59 22.01 -9.65
CA ALA A 441 -11.47 21.80 -11.08
C ALA A 441 -11.33 23.15 -11.81
N SER A 442 -10.36 23.25 -12.71
CA SER A 442 -10.12 24.48 -13.48
C SER A 442 -11.25 24.74 -14.47
N ASP A 443 -11.45 26.02 -14.87
CA ASP A 443 -12.44 26.40 -15.87
C ASP A 443 -12.32 25.61 -17.18
N LYS A 444 -11.10 25.25 -17.57
CA LYS A 444 -10.83 24.42 -18.76
C LYS A 444 -11.34 22.99 -18.58
N GLN A 445 -11.15 22.40 -17.40
CA GLN A 445 -11.65 21.06 -17.09
C GLN A 445 -13.19 21.07 -17.01
N VAL A 446 -13.77 22.05 -16.34
CA VAL A 446 -15.23 22.26 -16.27
C VAL A 446 -15.83 22.35 -17.68
N ALA A 447 -15.32 23.23 -18.53
CA ALA A 447 -15.80 23.40 -19.91
C ALA A 447 -15.62 22.12 -20.75
N ALA A 448 -14.54 21.37 -20.55
CA ALA A 448 -14.31 20.10 -21.23
C ALA A 448 -15.31 19.03 -20.80
N LEU A 449 -15.61 18.90 -19.51
CA LEU A 449 -16.60 17.98 -18.97
C LEU A 449 -18.02 18.27 -19.47
N GLU A 450 -18.43 19.54 -19.48
CA GLU A 450 -19.71 19.96 -20.07
C GLU A 450 -19.81 19.60 -21.55
N LYS A 451 -18.72 19.79 -22.30
CA LYS A 451 -18.66 19.42 -23.72
C LYS A 451 -18.87 17.92 -23.93
N PHE A 452 -18.36 17.07 -23.04
CA PHE A 452 -18.62 15.64 -23.03
C PHE A 452 -20.04 15.29 -22.55
N GLY A 453 -20.74 16.22 -21.95
CA GLY A 453 -22.10 16.03 -21.44
C GLY A 453 -22.18 15.60 -19.99
N ILE A 454 -21.09 15.76 -19.22
CA ILE A 454 -21.02 15.51 -17.79
C ILE A 454 -21.33 16.80 -17.02
N PHE A 455 -22.03 16.67 -15.90
CA PHE A 455 -22.36 17.77 -15.01
C PHE A 455 -21.16 18.08 -14.08
N PRO A 456 -20.48 19.24 -14.24
CA PRO A 456 -19.20 19.46 -13.56
C PRO A 456 -19.33 19.93 -12.12
N GLU A 457 -20.48 20.47 -11.69
CA GLU A 457 -20.66 21.03 -10.33
C GLU A 457 -20.55 19.99 -9.20
N GLU A 458 -20.65 18.72 -9.52
CA GLU A 458 -20.49 17.62 -8.56
C GLU A 458 -19.09 17.01 -8.58
N ILE A 459 -18.14 17.63 -9.29
CA ILE A 459 -16.74 17.20 -9.32
C ILE A 459 -15.94 18.12 -8.40
N GLU A 460 -15.61 17.60 -7.23
CA GLU A 460 -15.08 18.37 -6.11
C GLU A 460 -13.66 18.90 -6.34
N ASN A 461 -12.86 18.22 -7.20
CA ASN A 461 -11.45 18.52 -7.31
C ASN A 461 -10.86 18.28 -8.71
N ALA A 462 -9.70 18.92 -8.96
CA ALA A 462 -9.00 18.89 -10.24
C ALA A 462 -8.49 17.50 -10.61
N GLY A 463 -8.11 16.70 -9.62
CA GLY A 463 -7.63 15.35 -9.84
C GLY A 463 -8.72 14.44 -10.39
N LYS A 464 -9.89 14.39 -9.75
CA LYS A 464 -11.04 13.61 -10.25
C LYS A 464 -11.46 14.09 -11.65
N ALA A 465 -11.46 15.41 -11.87
CA ALA A 465 -11.73 15.99 -13.20
C ALA A 465 -10.74 15.50 -14.27
N THR A 466 -9.46 15.41 -13.94
CA THR A 466 -8.40 14.92 -14.84
C THR A 466 -8.62 13.45 -15.21
N VAL A 467 -8.80 12.59 -14.22
CA VAL A 467 -9.00 11.14 -14.44
C VAL A 467 -10.27 10.89 -15.25
N LEU A 468 -11.35 11.62 -14.96
CA LEU A 468 -12.61 11.51 -15.68
C LEU A 468 -12.47 11.94 -17.15
N LEU A 469 -11.76 13.03 -17.42
CA LEU A 469 -11.48 13.51 -18.77
C LEU A 469 -10.61 12.51 -19.57
N ASP A 470 -9.61 11.94 -18.95
CA ASP A 470 -8.77 10.90 -19.58
C ASP A 470 -9.62 9.67 -19.96
N LYS A 471 -10.43 9.17 -19.03
CA LYS A 471 -11.37 8.07 -19.30
C LYS A 471 -12.35 8.39 -20.44
N LEU A 472 -12.93 9.60 -20.46
CA LEU A 472 -13.82 10.05 -21.53
C LEU A 472 -13.12 10.06 -22.89
N ASN A 473 -11.87 10.51 -22.95
CA ASN A 473 -11.07 10.52 -24.18
C ASN A 473 -10.73 9.09 -24.64
N LYS A 474 -10.25 8.23 -23.74
CA LYS A 474 -9.94 6.83 -24.05
C LYS A 474 -11.18 6.09 -24.57
N ARG A 475 -12.33 6.27 -23.93
CA ARG A 475 -13.61 5.67 -24.35
C ARG A 475 -14.05 6.15 -25.72
N LYS A 476 -13.90 7.44 -26.01
CA LYS A 476 -14.19 7.99 -27.33
C LYS A 476 -13.32 7.36 -28.42
N MET A 477 -12.02 7.16 -28.15
CA MET A 477 -11.10 6.48 -29.08
C MET A 477 -11.45 5.00 -29.26
N ALA A 478 -11.92 4.34 -28.21
CA ALA A 478 -12.34 2.94 -28.24
C ALA A 478 -13.74 2.72 -28.85
N GLY A 479 -14.42 3.77 -29.30
CA GLY A 479 -15.75 3.67 -29.90
C GLY A 479 -16.86 3.20 -28.93
N LEU A 480 -16.70 3.51 -27.64
CA LEU A 480 -17.68 3.17 -26.61
C LEU A 480 -18.77 4.24 -26.47
N THR A 481 -19.85 3.91 -25.78
CA THR A 481 -20.99 4.80 -25.55
C THR A 481 -20.60 6.13 -24.93
N THR A 482 -21.27 7.19 -25.38
CA THR A 482 -21.12 8.55 -24.85
C THR A 482 -21.97 8.74 -23.59
N PRO A 483 -21.63 9.69 -22.71
CA PRO A 483 -22.46 10.04 -21.55
C PRO A 483 -23.93 10.31 -21.92
N LYS A 484 -24.18 10.98 -23.05
CA LYS A 484 -25.55 11.26 -23.52
C LYS A 484 -26.34 10.00 -23.87
N GLN A 485 -25.70 9.00 -24.52
CA GLN A 485 -26.31 7.70 -24.82
C GLN A 485 -26.60 6.92 -23.54
N ILE A 486 -25.63 6.91 -22.62
CA ILE A 486 -25.77 6.29 -21.30
C ILE A 486 -27.01 6.85 -20.60
N ARG A 487 -27.07 8.15 -20.40
CA ARG A 487 -28.20 8.81 -19.76
C ARG A 487 -29.54 8.48 -20.42
N PHE A 488 -29.58 8.52 -21.76
CA PHE A 488 -30.81 8.29 -22.51
C PHE A 488 -31.34 6.87 -22.33
N LEU A 489 -30.46 5.89 -22.41
CA LEU A 489 -30.84 4.47 -22.35
C LEU A 489 -31.07 4.01 -20.90
N GLU A 490 -30.19 4.35 -19.96
CA GLU A 490 -30.36 3.99 -18.55
C GLU A 490 -31.59 4.68 -17.93
N GLY A 491 -31.90 5.90 -18.35
CA GLY A 491 -33.15 6.57 -18.00
C GLY A 491 -34.42 5.84 -18.46
N ARG A 492 -34.27 4.82 -19.31
CA ARG A 492 -35.33 3.95 -19.82
C ARG A 492 -35.27 2.51 -19.26
N GLY A 493 -34.38 2.27 -18.28
CA GLY A 493 -34.26 0.99 -17.60
C GLY A 493 -33.24 0.01 -18.19
N PHE A 494 -32.46 0.44 -19.22
CA PHE A 494 -31.31 -0.34 -19.67
C PHE A 494 -30.20 -0.26 -18.62
N GLN A 495 -29.40 -1.32 -18.48
CA GLN A 495 -28.36 -1.43 -17.49
C GLN A 495 -26.97 -1.48 -18.13
N HIS A 496 -25.95 -0.97 -17.41
CA HIS A 496 -24.54 -1.03 -17.81
C HIS A 496 -24.28 -0.55 -19.26
N VAL A 497 -25.03 0.47 -19.70
CA VAL A 497 -24.92 1.01 -21.05
C VAL A 497 -23.51 1.54 -21.33
N GLY A 498 -22.77 1.89 -20.29
CA GLY A 498 -21.37 2.29 -20.38
C GLY A 498 -20.46 1.22 -20.97
N THR A 499 -20.79 -0.04 -20.90
CA THR A 499 -19.96 -1.13 -21.45
C THR A 499 -20.21 -1.38 -22.96
N TRP A 500 -21.22 -0.74 -23.54
CA TRP A 500 -21.64 -0.99 -24.92
C TRP A 500 -20.84 -0.18 -25.95
N ASN A 501 -20.86 -0.67 -27.21
CA ASN A 501 -20.34 0.06 -28.34
C ASN A 501 -21.25 1.26 -28.70
N PHE A 502 -20.63 2.34 -29.18
CA PHE A 502 -21.32 3.54 -29.65
C PHE A 502 -22.40 3.25 -30.72
N ASP A 503 -22.04 2.41 -31.71
CA ASP A 503 -22.94 2.08 -32.80
C ASP A 503 -24.12 1.19 -32.37
N SER A 504 -23.89 0.25 -31.46
CA SER A 504 -24.97 -0.58 -30.89
C SER A 504 -25.98 0.30 -30.14
N ALA A 505 -25.50 1.19 -29.29
CA ALA A 505 -26.35 2.12 -28.55
C ALA A 505 -27.08 3.09 -29.51
N ARG A 506 -26.41 3.57 -30.57
CA ARG A 506 -27.01 4.43 -31.58
C ARG A 506 -28.15 3.73 -32.32
N LYS A 507 -27.91 2.51 -32.82
CA LYS A 507 -28.95 1.70 -33.50
C LYS A 507 -30.20 1.50 -32.64
N LEU A 508 -29.98 1.21 -31.34
CA LEU A 508 -31.09 1.05 -30.41
C LEU A 508 -31.84 2.37 -30.18
N ILE A 509 -31.14 3.49 -30.05
CA ILE A 509 -31.73 4.83 -29.91
C ILE A 509 -32.55 5.18 -31.16
N ASP A 510 -32.02 4.93 -32.37
CA ASP A 510 -32.71 5.15 -33.65
C ASP A 510 -33.96 4.27 -33.74
N ARG A 511 -33.90 3.02 -33.25
CA ARG A 511 -35.06 2.10 -33.20
C ARG A 511 -36.14 2.58 -32.22
N ILE A 512 -35.72 3.09 -31.03
CA ILE A 512 -36.65 3.68 -30.06
C ILE A 512 -37.30 4.95 -30.65
N ALA A 513 -36.50 5.81 -31.33
CA ALA A 513 -37.02 6.98 -31.98
C ALA A 513 -38.02 6.67 -33.09
N GLY A 514 -37.72 5.67 -33.93
CA GLY A 514 -38.65 5.16 -34.96
C GLY A 514 -39.94 4.54 -34.38
N ASN A 515 -39.91 4.09 -33.13
CA ASN A 515 -41.09 3.58 -32.40
C ASN A 515 -41.82 4.68 -31.57
N GLY A 516 -41.69 5.93 -31.97
CA GLY A 516 -42.34 7.06 -31.28
C GLY A 516 -41.79 7.32 -29.86
N TRP A 517 -40.51 7.10 -29.67
CA TRP A 517 -39.79 7.26 -28.38
C TRP A 517 -40.22 6.28 -27.29
N ARG A 518 -40.92 5.21 -27.68
CA ARG A 518 -41.31 4.08 -26.81
C ARG A 518 -40.37 2.90 -27.04
N ILE A 519 -40.10 2.15 -25.99
CA ILE A 519 -39.31 0.94 -26.12
C ILE A 519 -40.08 -0.06 -26.98
N PRO A 520 -39.49 -0.67 -28.02
CA PRO A 520 -40.12 -1.72 -28.79
C PRO A 520 -40.56 -2.89 -27.91
N ALA A 521 -41.73 -3.48 -28.21
CA ALA A 521 -42.32 -4.51 -27.37
C ALA A 521 -41.49 -5.82 -27.26
N ASP A 522 -40.58 -6.02 -28.19
CA ASP A 522 -39.64 -7.15 -28.23
C ASP A 522 -38.36 -6.92 -27.44
N ILE A 523 -38.21 -5.78 -26.75
CA ILE A 523 -37.03 -5.44 -25.96
C ILE A 523 -37.39 -5.32 -24.49
N VAL A 524 -36.72 -6.15 -23.66
CA VAL A 524 -36.75 -6.04 -22.20
C VAL A 524 -35.49 -5.27 -21.77
N PRO A 525 -35.61 -4.04 -21.27
CA PRO A 525 -34.43 -3.17 -20.99
C PRO A 525 -33.43 -3.79 -20.03
N SER A 526 -33.89 -4.47 -18.98
CA SER A 526 -33.03 -5.11 -17.97
C SER A 526 -32.23 -6.31 -18.50
N GLU A 527 -32.67 -6.91 -19.60
CA GLU A 527 -32.05 -8.09 -20.20
C GLU A 527 -31.18 -7.76 -21.43
N TYR A 528 -31.37 -6.57 -22.01
CA TYR A 528 -30.68 -6.17 -23.23
C TYR A 528 -29.21 -5.79 -22.92
N ARG A 529 -28.25 -6.34 -23.67
CA ARG A 529 -26.81 -6.20 -23.45
C ARG A 529 -26.07 -5.41 -24.52
N GLY A 530 -26.75 -4.71 -25.43
CA GLY A 530 -26.12 -3.84 -26.43
C GLY A 530 -25.58 -4.58 -27.67
N GLU A 531 -26.15 -5.73 -28.00
CA GLU A 531 -25.81 -6.49 -29.20
C GLU A 531 -26.54 -6.01 -30.46
#